data_283dd8c6c58c4d8ad209cc44eb5353a7
#
_entry.id   283dd8c6c58c4d8ad209cc44eb5353a7
#
_cell.length_a   1.000
_cell.length_b   1.000
_cell.length_c   1.000
_cell.angle_alpha   90.00
_cell.angle_beta   90.00
_cell.angle_gamma   90.00
#
_symmetry.space_group_name_H-M   'P 1'
#
loop_
_entity.id
_entity.type
_entity.pdbx_description
1 polymer ?
#
loop_
_entity_poly.entity_id
_entity_poly.type
_entity_poly.pdbx_seq_one_letter_code
_entity_poly.pdbx_strand_id
1 'polypeptide(L)'
;MRTPLRKSSTIALSLAALIAGALTLPAAQAEESEKKGTIQIEYEKPKDASLQQTYDMVRAANALEMLRLVFVSFRLPEDLYIKAVNCDGIPNAYFFRENDKPTIRICYEYLKSVREMLPKETTPEGITPREALMGQFLFTAAHEFGHAVFDIYNLPVLGRQEDAADEFATYFLLQFGGERAHRLIRGAAYAYYDYVQKNKDKPKVTLPIAAFSSDHGTPEQRFYNLVCIAYGADPKVFAIVVEKGFLPETRAKVCKYEYSNLKYAIKTLVSPHVDEKLAETVMAISWFTPPDARAPDNWLP
;
A
#
# COMPACT_ATOMS: atom_id res chain seq x y z
N MET A 1 25.19 -75.93 -2.76
CA MET A 1 24.70 -76.88 -3.84
C MET A 1 24.12 -75.99 -4.92
N ARG A 2 24.90 -75.79 -5.97
CA ARG A 2 24.72 -76.16 -7.35
C ARG A 2 23.35 -75.80 -8.00
N THR A 3 23.41 -74.82 -8.85
CA THR A 3 22.64 -74.41 -10.03
C THR A 3 21.94 -75.55 -10.80
N PRO A 4 20.98 -75.31 -11.74
CA PRO A 4 21.44 -74.75 -13.03
C PRO A 4 20.46 -73.78 -13.77
N LEU A 5 21.07 -73.05 -14.69
CA LEU A 5 20.56 -72.33 -15.83
C LEU A 5 19.54 -73.06 -16.72
N ARG A 6 18.60 -72.34 -17.33
CA ARG A 6 18.05 -72.72 -18.66
C ARG A 6 17.94 -71.52 -19.56
N LYS A 7 18.39 -71.76 -20.79
CA LYS A 7 18.62 -70.88 -21.93
C LYS A 7 17.35 -70.66 -22.76
N SER A 8 17.34 -69.51 -23.41
CA SER A 8 16.98 -69.17 -24.82
C SER A 8 15.57 -69.40 -25.32
N SER A 9 14.97 -68.35 -25.86
CA SER A 9 14.68 -68.33 -27.33
C SER A 9 14.30 -66.92 -27.78
N THR A 10 15.09 -66.39 -28.65
CA THR A 10 14.86 -65.23 -29.55
C THR A 10 13.75 -65.54 -30.52
N ILE A 11 12.77 -64.63 -30.64
CA ILE A 11 11.93 -64.51 -31.86
C ILE A 11 11.96 -63.05 -32.25
N ALA A 12 12.64 -62.80 -33.37
CA ALA A 12 12.59 -61.58 -34.10
C ALA A 12 11.29 -61.54 -34.93
N LEU A 13 10.50 -60.49 -34.78
CA LEU A 13 9.47 -60.13 -35.77
C LEU A 13 9.63 -58.66 -36.13
N SER A 14 10.07 -58.50 -37.35
CA SER A 14 10.08 -57.25 -38.09
C SER A 14 8.64 -56.85 -38.44
N LEU A 15 8.22 -55.64 -38.13
CA LEU A 15 7.03 -55.09 -38.75
C LEU A 15 7.17 -53.60 -39.03
N ALA A 16 7.12 -53.33 -40.27
CA ALA A 16 6.91 -52.16 -41.10
C ALA A 16 6.53 -50.83 -40.39
N ALA A 17 7.30 -49.80 -40.76
CA ALA A 17 7.01 -48.41 -40.56
C ALA A 17 5.76 -47.99 -41.36
N LEU A 18 4.75 -47.47 -40.68
CA LEU A 18 3.72 -46.64 -41.27
C LEU A 18 3.93 -45.22 -40.78
N ILE A 19 4.50 -44.38 -41.63
CA ILE A 19 4.61 -42.92 -41.47
C ILE A 19 3.22 -42.34 -41.70
N ALA A 20 2.49 -42.07 -40.60
CA ALA A 20 1.32 -41.20 -40.65
C ALA A 20 1.83 -39.78 -40.38
N GLY A 21 1.99 -39.01 -41.46
CA GLY A 21 2.24 -37.56 -41.35
C GLY A 21 1.06 -36.84 -40.71
N ALA A 22 1.18 -36.56 -39.42
CA ALA A 22 0.29 -35.61 -38.78
C ALA A 22 0.71 -34.20 -39.20
N LEU A 23 -0.05 -33.59 -40.10
CA LEU A 23 -0.04 -32.16 -40.36
C LEU A 23 -0.49 -31.47 -39.08
N THR A 24 0.48 -31.08 -38.25
CA THR A 24 0.23 -30.13 -37.17
C THR A 24 0.02 -28.75 -37.79
N LEU A 25 -1.24 -28.36 -37.95
CA LEU A 25 -1.60 -26.97 -38.13
C LEU A 25 -1.03 -26.18 -36.94
N PRO A 26 -0.31 -25.08 -37.18
CA PRO A 26 0.01 -24.19 -36.06
C PRO A 26 -1.31 -23.69 -35.48
N ALA A 27 -1.59 -24.05 -34.22
CA ALA A 27 -2.61 -23.37 -33.46
C ALA A 27 -2.21 -21.88 -33.47
N ALA A 28 -2.96 -21.07 -34.19
CA ALA A 28 -2.93 -19.65 -34.06
C ALA A 28 -3.25 -19.40 -32.56
N GLN A 29 -2.21 -19.10 -31.78
CA GLN A 29 -2.39 -18.47 -30.50
C GLN A 29 -3.05 -17.13 -30.83
N ALA A 30 -4.36 -17.08 -30.67
CA ALA A 30 -5.04 -15.81 -30.52
C ALA A 30 -4.35 -15.16 -29.31
N GLU A 31 -3.54 -14.13 -29.53
CA GLU A 31 -3.20 -13.16 -28.51
C GLU A 31 -4.55 -12.60 -28.06
N GLU A 32 -5.08 -13.20 -27.02
CA GLU A 32 -6.17 -12.63 -26.25
C GLU A 32 -5.60 -11.28 -25.78
N SER A 33 -6.04 -10.21 -26.40
CA SER A 33 -5.70 -8.84 -26.02
C SER A 33 -6.07 -8.73 -24.53
N GLU A 34 -5.07 -8.87 -23.63
CA GLU A 34 -5.27 -8.72 -22.21
C GLU A 34 -5.98 -7.39 -22.00
N LYS A 35 -7.24 -7.48 -21.55
CA LYS A 35 -8.05 -6.31 -21.24
C LYS A 35 -7.32 -5.58 -20.13
N LYS A 36 -6.64 -4.48 -20.46
CA LYS A 36 -5.95 -3.66 -19.47
C LYS A 36 -7.02 -2.94 -18.66
N GLY A 37 -7.08 -3.28 -17.38
CA GLY A 37 -7.90 -2.56 -16.42
C GLY A 37 -7.40 -1.12 -16.23
N THR A 38 -8.31 -0.27 -15.82
CA THR A 38 -8.06 1.15 -15.57
C THR A 38 -8.53 1.53 -14.17
N ILE A 39 -8.08 2.66 -13.64
CA ILE A 39 -8.56 3.19 -12.37
C ILE A 39 -9.71 4.15 -12.65
N GLN A 40 -10.90 3.73 -12.25
CA GLN A 40 -12.14 4.52 -12.30
C GLN A 40 -12.29 5.31 -11.01
N ILE A 41 -12.70 6.58 -11.10
CA ILE A 41 -12.88 7.43 -9.92
C ILE A 41 -14.31 7.95 -9.85
N GLU A 42 -14.85 8.07 -8.64
CA GLU A 42 -16.20 8.56 -8.41
C GLU A 42 -16.28 9.38 -7.11
N TYR A 43 -16.97 10.53 -7.19
CA TYR A 43 -17.31 11.35 -6.03
C TYR A 43 -18.82 11.31 -5.82
N GLU A 44 -19.28 10.50 -4.90
CA GLU A 44 -20.68 10.46 -4.53
C GLU A 44 -21.06 11.70 -3.71
N LYS A 45 -22.14 12.36 -4.07
CA LYS A 45 -22.61 13.51 -3.28
C LYS A 45 -23.06 13.03 -1.89
N PRO A 46 -22.55 13.62 -0.79
CA PRO A 46 -22.92 13.16 0.54
C PRO A 46 -24.39 13.44 0.83
N LYS A 47 -25.03 12.51 1.54
CA LYS A 47 -26.41 12.65 2.04
C LYS A 47 -26.44 13.52 3.30
N ASP A 48 -25.37 13.49 4.11
CA ASP A 48 -25.21 14.31 5.29
C ASP A 48 -24.67 15.71 4.91
N ALA A 49 -25.47 16.74 5.18
CA ALA A 49 -25.10 18.13 4.89
C ALA A 49 -23.82 18.58 5.64
N SER A 50 -23.49 17.97 6.79
CA SER A 50 -22.25 18.27 7.54
C SER A 50 -20.99 17.85 6.80
N LEU A 51 -21.10 17.01 5.78
CA LEU A 51 -19.98 16.54 4.94
C LEU A 51 -19.85 17.32 3.62
N GLN A 52 -20.77 18.25 3.33
CA GLN A 52 -20.76 19.01 2.07
C GLN A 52 -19.44 19.76 1.89
N GLN A 53 -18.95 20.43 2.93
CA GLN A 53 -17.68 21.14 2.88
C GLN A 53 -16.50 20.21 2.55
N THR A 54 -16.45 19.01 3.15
CA THR A 54 -15.40 18.01 2.88
C THR A 54 -15.48 17.54 1.43
N TYR A 55 -16.69 17.25 0.94
CA TYR A 55 -16.92 16.88 -0.47
C TYR A 55 -16.42 17.96 -1.44
N ASP A 56 -16.80 19.22 -1.22
CA ASP A 56 -16.41 20.33 -2.09
C ASP A 56 -14.89 20.51 -2.12
N MET A 57 -14.24 20.43 -0.95
CA MET A 57 -12.78 20.51 -0.83
C MET A 57 -12.07 19.37 -1.56
N VAL A 58 -12.46 18.14 -1.36
CA VAL A 58 -11.84 16.95 -1.93
C VAL A 58 -11.96 16.97 -3.46
N ARG A 59 -13.11 17.41 -3.97
CA ARG A 59 -13.33 17.62 -5.41
C ARG A 59 -12.50 18.76 -5.98
N ALA A 60 -12.51 19.91 -5.32
CA ALA A 60 -11.74 21.07 -5.77
C ALA A 60 -10.23 20.77 -5.85
N ALA A 61 -9.80 19.84 -5.03
CA ALA A 61 -8.42 19.37 -4.98
C ALA A 61 -8.06 18.30 -5.99
N ASN A 62 -9.00 17.76 -6.71
CA ASN A 62 -8.79 16.62 -7.58
C ASN A 62 -8.14 15.44 -6.85
N ALA A 63 -8.61 15.15 -5.61
CA ALA A 63 -7.94 14.18 -4.73
C ALA A 63 -7.93 12.76 -5.31
N LEU A 64 -9.04 12.31 -5.93
CA LEU A 64 -9.09 10.99 -6.55
C LEU A 64 -8.33 10.93 -7.88
N GLU A 65 -8.29 12.03 -8.65
CA GLU A 65 -7.45 12.17 -9.84
C GLU A 65 -5.98 12.04 -9.48
N MET A 66 -5.56 12.63 -8.36
CA MET A 66 -4.21 12.47 -7.83
C MET A 66 -3.93 11.00 -7.48
N LEU A 67 -4.83 10.30 -6.78
CA LEU A 67 -4.66 8.88 -6.47
C LEU A 67 -4.59 8.03 -7.75
N ARG A 68 -5.49 8.29 -8.73
CA ARG A 68 -5.44 7.62 -10.02
C ARG A 68 -4.08 7.78 -10.70
N LEU A 69 -3.51 8.98 -10.66
CA LEU A 69 -2.19 9.23 -11.24
C LEU A 69 -1.07 8.54 -10.45
N VAL A 70 -1.13 8.55 -9.13
CA VAL A 70 -0.13 7.92 -8.26
C VAL A 70 -0.07 6.40 -8.45
N PHE A 71 -1.22 5.76 -8.71
CA PHE A 71 -1.32 4.31 -8.89
C PHE A 71 -1.31 3.86 -10.37
N VAL A 72 -1.23 4.79 -11.33
CA VAL A 72 -1.35 4.48 -12.77
C VAL A 72 -0.29 3.53 -13.31
N SER A 73 0.85 3.41 -12.62
CA SER A 73 1.95 2.52 -13.03
C SER A 73 1.67 1.03 -12.81
N PHE A 74 0.60 0.67 -12.12
CA PHE A 74 0.21 -0.71 -11.95
C PHE A 74 -0.56 -1.23 -13.18
N ARG A 75 -0.12 -2.36 -13.72
CA ARG A 75 -0.74 -3.02 -14.87
C ARG A 75 -1.92 -3.88 -14.42
N LEU A 76 -3.04 -3.23 -14.14
CA LEU A 76 -4.24 -3.89 -13.62
C LEU A 76 -4.86 -4.82 -14.68
N PRO A 77 -5.19 -6.08 -14.36
CA PRO A 77 -5.92 -6.98 -15.26
C PRO A 77 -7.41 -6.66 -15.36
N GLU A 78 -7.95 -5.95 -14.38
CA GLU A 78 -9.36 -5.52 -14.30
C GLU A 78 -9.46 -4.07 -13.80
N ASP A 79 -10.62 -3.43 -13.99
CA ASP A 79 -10.85 -2.06 -13.52
C ASP A 79 -10.86 -2.01 -11.98
N LEU A 80 -10.12 -1.07 -11.40
CA LEU A 80 -10.19 -0.72 -9.98
C LEU A 80 -11.00 0.56 -9.80
N TYR A 81 -11.94 0.55 -8.88
CA TYR A 81 -12.76 1.71 -8.55
C TYR A 81 -12.24 2.39 -7.28
N ILE A 82 -12.05 3.72 -7.33
CA ILE A 82 -11.73 4.53 -6.15
C ILE A 82 -12.86 5.54 -5.98
N LYS A 83 -13.60 5.44 -4.87
CA LYS A 83 -14.77 6.24 -4.60
C LYS A 83 -14.62 7.06 -3.33
N ALA A 84 -14.97 8.35 -3.38
CA ALA A 84 -15.19 9.15 -2.19
C ALA A 84 -16.68 9.16 -1.88
N VAL A 85 -17.06 8.70 -0.68
CA VAL A 85 -18.45 8.37 -0.34
C VAL A 85 -18.82 8.81 1.08
N ASN A 86 -20.12 8.88 1.37
CA ASN A 86 -20.64 8.97 2.72
C ASN A 86 -20.74 7.56 3.34
N CYS A 87 -20.22 7.39 4.55
CA CYS A 87 -20.16 6.10 5.25
C CYS A 87 -21.00 6.07 6.55
N ASP A 88 -22.09 6.82 6.59
CA ASP A 88 -23.08 6.81 7.67
C ASP A 88 -22.46 7.02 9.07
N GLY A 89 -21.50 7.96 9.16
CA GLY A 89 -20.84 8.36 10.40
C GLY A 89 -19.55 7.58 10.73
N ILE A 90 -19.15 6.62 9.89
CA ILE A 90 -17.94 5.82 10.13
C ILE A 90 -16.72 6.48 9.48
N PRO A 91 -15.72 6.96 10.27
CA PRO A 91 -14.54 7.64 9.75
C PRO A 91 -13.46 6.62 9.34
N ASN A 92 -13.62 5.98 8.18
CA ASN A 92 -12.69 4.96 7.71
C ASN A 92 -12.48 5.01 6.19
N ALA A 93 -11.57 4.20 5.68
CA ALA A 93 -11.47 3.80 4.29
C ALA A 93 -11.52 2.28 4.22
N TYR A 94 -11.87 1.72 3.07
CA TYR A 94 -12.06 0.28 2.90
C TYR A 94 -11.71 -0.16 1.50
N PHE A 95 -11.06 -1.31 1.38
CA PHE A 95 -11.05 -2.11 0.15
C PHE A 95 -12.02 -3.30 0.29
N PHE A 96 -12.78 -3.57 -0.76
CA PHE A 96 -13.62 -4.77 -0.89
C PHE A 96 -14.08 -4.94 -2.34
N ARG A 97 -14.63 -6.10 -2.67
CA ARG A 97 -15.28 -6.31 -3.98
C ARG A 97 -16.76 -5.91 -3.92
N GLU A 98 -17.10 -4.80 -4.58
CA GLU A 98 -18.46 -4.34 -4.74
C GLU A 98 -19.06 -4.91 -6.04
N ASN A 99 -20.00 -5.86 -5.93
CA ASN A 99 -20.53 -6.60 -7.10
C ASN A 99 -19.40 -7.19 -7.97
N ASP A 100 -18.47 -7.90 -7.35
CA ASP A 100 -17.27 -8.50 -7.92
C ASP A 100 -16.24 -7.51 -8.50
N LYS A 101 -16.42 -6.21 -8.32
CA LYS A 101 -15.49 -5.17 -8.77
C LYS A 101 -14.60 -4.73 -7.62
N PRO A 102 -13.27 -4.76 -7.76
CA PRO A 102 -12.36 -4.25 -6.74
C PRO A 102 -12.62 -2.76 -6.54
N THR A 103 -12.95 -2.38 -5.31
CA THR A 103 -13.40 -1.03 -4.98
C THR A 103 -12.73 -0.55 -3.69
N ILE A 104 -12.09 0.61 -3.77
CA ILE A 104 -11.61 1.37 -2.62
C ILE A 104 -12.62 2.46 -2.31
N ARG A 105 -13.16 2.47 -1.10
CA ARG A 105 -14.02 3.55 -0.59
C ARG A 105 -13.25 4.41 0.39
N ILE A 106 -13.25 5.71 0.18
CA ILE A 106 -12.70 6.71 1.08
C ILE A 106 -13.86 7.53 1.63
N CYS A 107 -14.14 7.35 2.91
CA CYS A 107 -15.29 8.01 3.55
C CYS A 107 -15.03 9.51 3.76
N TYR A 108 -16.01 10.36 3.48
CA TYR A 108 -15.91 11.79 3.80
C TYR A 108 -15.75 12.04 5.29
N GLU A 109 -16.32 11.18 6.13
CA GLU A 109 -16.16 11.19 7.58
C GLU A 109 -14.68 10.99 7.99
N TYR A 110 -13.96 10.09 7.31
CA TYR A 110 -12.52 9.92 7.51
C TYR A 110 -11.76 11.20 7.14
N LEU A 111 -12.01 11.75 5.95
CA LEU A 111 -11.33 12.98 5.50
C LEU A 111 -11.63 14.17 6.41
N LYS A 112 -12.84 14.26 6.95
CA LYS A 112 -13.21 15.25 7.97
C LYS A 112 -12.44 15.02 9.26
N SER A 113 -12.37 13.78 9.75
CA SER A 113 -11.65 13.46 11.00
C SER A 113 -10.15 13.72 10.89
N VAL A 114 -9.53 13.38 9.75
CA VAL A 114 -8.12 13.71 9.49
C VAL A 114 -7.90 15.22 9.57
N ARG A 115 -8.77 16.02 8.94
CA ARG A 115 -8.67 17.49 8.97
C ARG A 115 -8.81 18.06 10.39
N GLU A 116 -9.71 17.49 11.19
CA GLU A 116 -9.91 17.90 12.58
C GLU A 116 -8.73 17.56 13.50
N MET A 117 -7.95 16.53 13.15
CA MET A 117 -6.75 16.10 13.87
C MET A 117 -5.47 16.83 13.43
N LEU A 118 -5.51 17.67 12.38
CA LEU A 118 -4.32 18.35 11.90
C LEU A 118 -3.76 19.30 12.97
N PRO A 119 -2.43 19.45 13.05
CA PRO A 119 -1.84 20.47 13.89
C PRO A 119 -2.25 21.85 13.35
N LYS A 120 -2.55 22.79 14.25
CA LYS A 120 -2.95 24.16 13.86
C LYS A 120 -1.78 24.96 13.27
N GLU A 121 -0.57 24.62 13.64
CA GLU A 121 0.69 25.21 13.20
C GLU A 121 1.76 24.13 13.06
N THR A 122 2.93 24.47 12.56
CA THR A 122 4.06 23.54 12.48
C THR A 122 4.41 23.02 13.87
N THR A 123 4.45 21.70 14.04
CA THR A 123 4.78 21.07 15.33
C THR A 123 6.24 21.36 15.75
N PRO A 124 6.60 21.16 17.02
CA PRO A 124 7.99 21.28 17.48
C PRO A 124 8.97 20.38 16.73
N GLU A 125 8.48 19.26 16.19
CA GLU A 125 9.25 18.34 15.36
C GLU A 125 9.32 18.79 13.88
N GLY A 126 8.68 19.93 13.54
CA GLY A 126 8.69 20.53 12.22
C GLY A 126 7.72 19.90 11.22
N ILE A 127 6.63 19.26 11.69
CA ILE A 127 5.57 18.73 10.83
C ILE A 127 4.55 19.83 10.57
N THR A 128 4.37 20.21 9.33
CA THR A 128 3.36 21.20 8.94
C THR A 128 1.96 20.57 8.87
N PRO A 129 0.86 21.33 9.01
CA PRO A 129 -0.50 20.83 8.82
C PRO A 129 -0.69 20.13 7.48
N ARG A 130 -0.06 20.66 6.43
CA ARG A 130 -0.11 20.08 5.08
C ARG A 130 0.61 18.74 4.99
N GLU A 131 1.77 18.60 5.61
CA GLU A 131 2.48 17.31 5.65
C GLU A 131 1.68 16.27 6.42
N ALA A 132 1.07 16.65 7.54
CA ALA A 132 0.20 15.78 8.32
C ALA A 132 -1.00 15.30 7.47
N LEU A 133 -1.67 16.22 6.76
CA LEU A 133 -2.79 15.89 5.87
C LEU A 133 -2.36 14.95 4.74
N MET A 134 -1.34 15.33 3.99
CA MET A 134 -0.91 14.58 2.81
C MET A 134 -0.33 13.22 3.18
N GLY A 135 0.46 13.16 4.26
CA GLY A 135 1.02 11.89 4.75
C GLY A 135 -0.06 10.90 5.16
N GLN A 136 -1.04 11.35 5.97
CA GLN A 136 -2.17 10.49 6.38
C GLN A 136 -3.03 10.07 5.21
N PHE A 137 -3.41 11.01 4.33
CA PHE A 137 -4.25 10.72 3.18
C PHE A 137 -3.60 9.71 2.22
N LEU A 138 -2.34 9.94 1.83
CA LEU A 138 -1.63 9.05 0.92
C LEU A 138 -1.29 7.70 1.56
N PHE A 139 -0.97 7.69 2.86
CA PHE A 139 -0.73 6.43 3.59
C PHE A 139 -1.98 5.56 3.60
N THR A 140 -3.13 6.12 3.99
CA THR A 140 -4.40 5.37 4.01
C THR A 140 -4.81 4.93 2.61
N ALA A 141 -4.70 5.80 1.60
CA ALA A 141 -5.01 5.43 0.23
C ALA A 141 -4.08 4.32 -0.30
N ALA A 142 -2.78 4.35 0.04
CA ALA A 142 -1.83 3.31 -0.32
C ALA A 142 -2.04 2.01 0.46
N HIS A 143 -2.53 2.08 1.71
CA HIS A 143 -2.93 0.92 2.50
C HIS A 143 -4.10 0.18 1.83
N GLU A 144 -5.18 0.90 1.49
CA GLU A 144 -6.32 0.32 0.79
C GLU A 144 -5.93 -0.19 -0.60
N PHE A 145 -5.02 0.51 -1.27
CA PHE A 145 -4.47 0.05 -2.54
C PHE A 145 -3.60 -1.21 -2.36
N GLY A 146 -2.92 -1.38 -1.23
CA GLY A 146 -2.22 -2.62 -0.87
C GLY A 146 -3.17 -3.81 -0.84
N HIS A 147 -4.32 -3.68 -0.16
CA HIS A 147 -5.37 -4.71 -0.17
C HIS A 147 -5.85 -5.01 -1.60
N ALA A 148 -6.08 -3.97 -2.41
CA ALA A 148 -6.46 -4.13 -3.82
C ALA A 148 -5.40 -4.90 -4.62
N VAL A 149 -4.12 -4.59 -4.44
CA VAL A 149 -2.98 -5.29 -5.08
C VAL A 149 -2.95 -6.76 -4.68
N PHE A 150 -3.10 -7.06 -3.38
CA PHE A 150 -3.10 -8.45 -2.90
C PHE A 150 -4.26 -9.25 -3.47
N ASP A 151 -5.45 -8.67 -3.54
CA ASP A 151 -6.65 -9.30 -4.09
C ASP A 151 -6.57 -9.49 -5.62
N ILE A 152 -6.34 -8.39 -6.37
CA ILE A 152 -6.38 -8.38 -7.84
C ILE A 152 -5.34 -9.31 -8.46
N TYR A 153 -4.15 -9.39 -7.86
CA TYR A 153 -3.07 -10.25 -8.35
C TYR A 153 -2.98 -11.58 -7.60
N ASN A 154 -3.94 -11.86 -6.70
CA ASN A 154 -3.97 -13.06 -5.86
C ASN A 154 -2.61 -13.34 -5.19
N LEU A 155 -2.05 -12.31 -4.56
CA LEU A 155 -0.73 -12.42 -3.91
C LEU A 155 -0.84 -13.12 -2.57
N PRO A 156 0.08 -14.05 -2.25
CA PRO A 156 0.10 -14.71 -0.95
C PRO A 156 0.52 -13.73 0.15
N VAL A 157 -0.28 -13.60 1.20
CA VAL A 157 0.03 -12.81 2.39
C VAL A 157 0.21 -13.76 3.57
N LEU A 158 1.38 -13.70 4.21
CA LEU A 158 1.68 -14.46 5.41
C LEU A 158 1.52 -13.58 6.65
N GLY A 159 0.61 -13.94 7.53
CA GLY A 159 0.26 -13.17 8.70
C GLY A 159 -0.99 -12.30 8.51
N ARG A 160 -1.07 -11.21 9.26
CA ARG A 160 -2.23 -10.29 9.15
C ARG A 160 -2.12 -9.45 7.89
N GLN A 161 -3.20 -9.41 7.12
CA GLN A 161 -3.24 -8.64 5.89
C GLN A 161 -3.11 -7.13 6.16
N GLU A 162 -3.64 -6.66 7.30
CA GLU A 162 -3.55 -5.27 7.73
C GLU A 162 -2.10 -4.80 7.97
N ASP A 163 -1.28 -5.65 8.59
CA ASP A 163 0.15 -5.35 8.78
C ASP A 163 0.87 -5.32 7.42
N ALA A 164 0.54 -6.24 6.52
CA ALA A 164 1.11 -6.27 5.17
C ALA A 164 0.69 -5.04 4.33
N ALA A 165 -0.55 -4.56 4.48
CA ALA A 165 -1.02 -3.34 3.83
C ALA A 165 -0.33 -2.08 4.38
N ASP A 166 -0.08 -2.00 5.68
CA ASP A 166 0.72 -0.93 6.31
C ASP A 166 2.18 -0.92 5.81
N GLU A 167 2.79 -2.10 5.70
CA GLU A 167 4.15 -2.25 5.16
C GLU A 167 4.20 -1.86 3.68
N PHE A 168 3.22 -2.29 2.88
CA PHE A 168 3.07 -1.89 1.49
C PHE A 168 2.94 -0.37 1.36
N ALA A 169 2.04 0.25 2.15
CA ALA A 169 1.85 1.71 2.15
C ALA A 169 3.13 2.45 2.52
N THR A 170 3.83 1.99 3.57
CA THR A 170 5.12 2.58 3.99
C THR A 170 6.16 2.48 2.88
N TYR A 171 6.31 1.30 2.28
CA TYR A 171 7.24 1.09 1.17
C TYR A 171 6.88 1.98 -0.03
N PHE A 172 5.60 2.09 -0.35
CA PHE A 172 5.09 2.93 -1.43
C PHE A 172 5.45 4.41 -1.23
N LEU A 173 5.22 4.95 -0.03
CA LEU A 173 5.59 6.33 0.30
C LEU A 173 7.10 6.58 0.21
N LEU A 174 7.92 5.57 0.53
CA LEU A 174 9.38 5.66 0.42
C LEU A 174 9.85 5.78 -1.04
N GLN A 175 9.07 5.34 -2.04
CA GLN A 175 9.42 5.45 -3.46
C GLN A 175 9.44 6.90 -3.96
N PHE A 176 8.80 7.85 -3.27
CA PHE A 176 8.92 9.27 -3.58
C PHE A 176 10.33 9.82 -3.36
N GLY A 177 11.16 9.12 -2.61
CA GLY A 177 12.59 9.38 -2.42
C GLY A 177 12.93 10.65 -1.64
N GLY A 178 14.10 10.64 -1.00
CA GLY A 178 14.69 11.80 -0.33
C GLY A 178 13.75 12.55 0.61
N GLU A 179 13.75 13.87 0.51
CA GLU A 179 12.97 14.76 1.37
C GLU A 179 11.45 14.57 1.22
N ARG A 180 10.96 14.18 0.04
CA ARG A 180 9.53 13.95 -0.18
C ARG A 180 9.03 12.73 0.60
N ALA A 181 9.75 11.62 0.51
CA ALA A 181 9.44 10.44 1.30
C ALA A 181 9.50 10.74 2.80
N HIS A 182 10.51 11.52 3.24
CA HIS A 182 10.64 11.94 4.63
C HIS A 182 9.41 12.71 5.12
N ARG A 183 8.93 13.69 4.36
CA ARG A 183 7.75 14.48 4.70
C ARG A 183 6.47 13.63 4.73
N LEU A 184 6.29 12.74 3.75
CA LEU A 184 5.13 11.84 3.68
C LEU A 184 5.09 10.88 4.87
N ILE A 185 6.20 10.24 5.19
CA ILE A 185 6.31 9.31 6.31
C ILE A 185 6.07 10.02 7.64
N ARG A 186 6.63 11.21 7.84
CA ARG A 186 6.40 12.01 9.06
C ARG A 186 4.93 12.41 9.20
N GLY A 187 4.31 12.83 8.11
CA GLY A 187 2.89 13.15 8.09
C GLY A 187 2.01 11.94 8.39
N ALA A 188 2.33 10.76 7.83
CA ALA A 188 1.64 9.52 8.16
C ALA A 188 1.82 9.13 9.64
N ALA A 189 3.05 9.24 10.15
CA ALA A 189 3.36 8.95 11.56
C ALA A 189 2.62 9.88 12.53
N TYR A 190 2.31 11.11 12.12
CA TYR A 190 1.59 12.07 12.93
C TYR A 190 0.21 11.57 13.37
N ALA A 191 -0.46 10.74 12.56
CA ALA A 191 -1.74 10.13 12.94
C ALA A 191 -1.67 9.33 14.26
N TYR A 192 -0.49 8.81 14.59
CA TYR A 192 -0.26 7.98 15.77
C TYR A 192 0.48 8.74 16.90
N TYR A 193 0.89 9.97 16.64
CA TYR A 193 1.76 10.76 17.53
C TYR A 193 1.23 10.87 18.95
N ASP A 194 -0.03 11.24 19.12
CA ASP A 194 -0.66 11.40 20.41
C ASP A 194 -0.67 10.12 21.26
N TYR A 195 -0.89 8.97 20.61
CA TYR A 195 -0.87 7.66 21.27
C TYR A 195 0.53 7.32 21.78
N VAL A 196 1.53 7.53 20.92
CA VAL A 196 2.93 7.25 21.26
C VAL A 196 3.43 8.21 22.35
N GLN A 197 3.16 9.51 22.23
CA GLN A 197 3.58 10.50 23.23
C GLN A 197 3.01 10.24 24.63
N LYS A 198 1.75 9.83 24.72
CA LYS A 198 1.11 9.52 26.00
C LYS A 198 1.71 8.29 26.68
N ASN A 199 2.35 7.40 25.94
CA ASN A 199 2.71 6.07 26.40
C ASN A 199 4.23 5.76 26.34
N LYS A 200 5.04 6.53 25.60
CA LYS A 200 6.45 6.22 25.33
C LYS A 200 7.32 6.04 26.58
N ASP A 201 7.05 6.80 27.62
CA ASP A 201 7.82 6.80 28.88
C ASP A 201 7.17 5.94 29.98
N LYS A 202 6.05 5.28 29.69
CA LYS A 202 5.38 4.42 30.65
C LYS A 202 6.01 3.03 30.69
N PRO A 203 6.36 2.53 31.89
CA PRO A 203 6.92 1.18 32.02
C PRO A 203 5.91 0.07 31.67
N LYS A 204 4.62 0.39 31.73
CA LYS A 204 3.53 -0.54 31.44
C LYS A 204 2.31 0.22 30.90
N VAL A 205 1.74 -0.34 29.82
CA VAL A 205 0.45 0.11 29.27
C VAL A 205 -0.52 -1.08 29.35
N THR A 206 -1.73 -0.81 29.89
CA THR A 206 -2.80 -1.79 29.92
C THR A 206 -3.73 -1.55 28.75
N LEU A 207 -3.94 -2.57 27.92
CA LEU A 207 -4.84 -2.54 26.77
C LEU A 207 -6.09 -3.40 27.07
N PRO A 208 -7.27 -2.99 26.59
CA PRO A 208 -8.46 -3.83 26.63
C PRO A 208 -8.25 -5.08 25.77
N ILE A 209 -8.89 -6.19 26.12
CA ILE A 209 -8.77 -7.44 25.36
C ILE A 209 -9.17 -7.26 23.88
N ALA A 210 -10.10 -6.36 23.59
CA ALA A 210 -10.53 -6.03 22.24
C ALA A 210 -9.36 -5.51 21.35
N ALA A 211 -8.35 -4.84 21.95
CA ALA A 211 -7.18 -4.39 21.19
C ALA A 211 -6.32 -5.55 20.67
N PHE A 212 -6.39 -6.72 21.32
CA PHE A 212 -5.64 -7.91 20.90
C PHE A 212 -6.40 -8.74 19.87
N SER A 213 -7.71 -8.59 19.77
CA SER A 213 -8.57 -9.29 18.80
C SER A 213 -8.87 -8.46 17.55
N SER A 214 -8.37 -7.22 17.47
CA SER A 214 -8.47 -6.38 16.28
C SER A 214 -7.64 -6.97 15.14
N ASP A 215 -8.14 -6.85 13.93
CA ASP A 215 -7.42 -7.14 12.69
C ASP A 215 -6.24 -6.17 12.48
N HIS A 216 -6.41 -4.90 12.88
CA HIS A 216 -5.34 -3.90 12.91
C HIS A 216 -4.48 -4.01 14.18
N GLY A 217 -3.20 -3.68 14.05
CA GLY A 217 -2.35 -3.41 15.20
C GLY A 217 -2.80 -2.18 15.98
N THR A 218 -2.38 -2.07 17.25
CA THR A 218 -2.63 -0.84 18.01
C THR A 218 -1.95 0.36 17.36
N PRO A 219 -2.41 1.60 17.58
CA PRO A 219 -1.77 2.80 17.04
C PRO A 219 -0.25 2.84 17.29
N GLU A 220 0.19 2.40 18.48
CA GLU A 220 1.61 2.32 18.80
C GLU A 220 2.35 1.25 17.97
N GLN A 221 1.76 0.08 17.77
CA GLN A 221 2.35 -0.97 16.94
C GLN A 221 2.48 -0.50 15.49
N ARG A 222 1.43 0.09 14.92
CA ARG A 222 1.44 0.65 13.57
C ARG A 222 2.51 1.75 13.42
N PHE A 223 2.61 2.64 14.41
CA PHE A 223 3.67 3.67 14.45
C PHE A 223 5.07 3.05 14.42
N TYR A 224 5.37 2.10 15.33
CA TYR A 224 6.69 1.50 15.40
C TYR A 224 7.05 0.70 14.14
N ASN A 225 6.11 0.04 13.51
CA ASN A 225 6.32 -0.66 12.25
C ASN A 225 6.63 0.33 11.12
N LEU A 226 5.82 1.39 10.97
CA LEU A 226 6.02 2.44 9.98
C LEU A 226 7.39 3.10 10.12
N VAL A 227 7.75 3.59 11.31
CA VAL A 227 9.03 4.29 11.49
C VAL A 227 10.23 3.35 11.41
N CYS A 228 10.07 2.06 11.75
CA CYS A 228 11.11 1.06 11.63
C CYS A 228 11.42 0.75 10.15
N ILE A 229 10.40 0.54 9.32
CA ILE A 229 10.59 0.35 7.88
C ILE A 229 11.25 1.58 7.25
N ALA A 230 10.81 2.78 7.61
CA ALA A 230 11.40 4.02 7.11
C ALA A 230 12.87 4.19 7.54
N TYR A 231 13.16 3.98 8.82
CA TYR A 231 14.54 4.01 9.34
C TYR A 231 15.43 2.93 8.70
N GLY A 232 14.88 1.74 8.50
CA GLY A 232 15.59 0.64 7.83
C GLY A 232 15.93 0.95 6.37
N ALA A 233 15.10 1.75 5.69
CA ALA A 233 15.31 2.19 4.32
C ALA A 233 16.45 3.22 4.21
N ASP A 234 16.43 4.23 5.08
CA ASP A 234 17.46 5.27 5.13
C ASP A 234 17.67 5.78 6.58
N PRO A 235 18.62 5.19 7.33
CA PRO A 235 18.88 5.59 8.71
C PRO A 235 19.36 7.03 8.86
N LYS A 236 19.89 7.67 7.79
CA LYS A 236 20.36 9.06 7.86
C LYS A 236 19.19 10.03 7.75
N VAL A 237 18.31 9.80 6.80
CA VAL A 237 17.11 10.63 6.57
C VAL A 237 16.18 10.54 7.77
N PHE A 238 16.02 9.35 8.37
CA PHE A 238 15.12 9.09 9.48
C PHE A 238 15.79 9.02 10.85
N ALA A 239 17.05 9.54 10.99
CA ALA A 239 17.79 9.53 12.26
C ALA A 239 17.00 10.11 13.45
N ILE A 240 16.21 11.15 13.17
CA ILE A 240 15.42 11.89 14.17
C ILE A 240 14.50 10.99 15.01
N VAL A 241 14.00 9.87 14.46
CA VAL A 241 13.09 8.98 15.20
C VAL A 241 13.80 8.24 16.33
N VAL A 242 15.09 7.95 16.17
CA VAL A 242 15.93 7.35 17.22
C VAL A 242 16.47 8.43 18.17
N GLU A 243 16.99 9.52 17.64
CA GLU A 243 17.56 10.63 18.40
C GLU A 243 16.55 11.26 19.40
N LYS A 244 15.28 11.33 19.01
CA LYS A 244 14.18 11.84 19.86
C LYS A 244 13.50 10.74 20.69
N GLY A 245 13.98 9.51 20.66
CA GLY A 245 13.47 8.39 21.44
C GLY A 245 12.10 7.87 21.01
N PHE A 246 11.63 8.24 19.80
CA PHE A 246 10.40 7.67 19.22
C PHE A 246 10.59 6.21 18.80
N LEU A 247 11.76 5.86 18.27
CA LEU A 247 12.11 4.48 17.97
C LEU A 247 13.21 4.03 18.95
N PRO A 248 12.93 3.04 19.85
CA PRO A 248 13.93 2.53 20.76
C PRO A 248 15.13 1.96 20.01
N GLU A 249 16.35 2.20 20.52
CA GLU A 249 17.59 1.70 19.88
C GLU A 249 17.59 0.18 19.68
N THR A 250 16.99 -0.56 20.62
CA THR A 250 16.85 -2.01 20.53
C THR A 250 15.99 -2.41 19.34
N ARG A 251 14.92 -1.66 19.02
CA ARG A 251 14.06 -1.87 17.87
C ARG A 251 14.76 -1.44 16.57
N ALA A 252 15.49 -0.31 16.59
CA ALA A 252 16.21 0.22 15.43
C ALA A 252 17.23 -0.77 14.84
N LYS A 253 17.84 -1.62 15.70
CA LYS A 253 18.84 -2.63 15.27
C LYS A 253 18.31 -3.64 14.24
N VAL A 254 17.02 -3.92 14.24
CA VAL A 254 16.40 -4.91 13.34
C VAL A 254 15.73 -4.28 12.13
N CYS A 255 15.53 -2.97 12.11
CA CYS A 255 14.76 -2.27 11.07
C CYS A 255 15.36 -2.43 9.66
N LYS A 256 16.69 -2.44 9.53
CA LYS A 256 17.35 -2.68 8.24
C LYS A 256 17.03 -4.07 7.69
N TYR A 257 16.98 -5.07 8.55
CA TYR A 257 16.63 -6.44 8.16
C TYR A 257 15.15 -6.51 7.74
N GLU A 258 14.24 -5.92 8.49
CA GLU A 258 12.80 -5.88 8.18
C GLU A 258 12.56 -5.17 6.83
N TYR A 259 13.14 -3.99 6.63
CA TYR A 259 13.05 -3.30 5.34
C TYR A 259 13.61 -4.13 4.19
N SER A 260 14.74 -4.84 4.38
CA SER A 260 15.34 -5.66 3.33
C SER A 260 14.43 -6.84 2.94
N ASN A 261 13.76 -7.45 3.91
CA ASN A 261 12.78 -8.52 3.66
C ASN A 261 11.55 -7.98 2.94
N LEU A 262 11.00 -6.85 3.39
CA LEU A 262 9.89 -6.19 2.73
C LEU A 262 10.23 -5.82 1.28
N LYS A 263 11.38 -5.19 1.06
CA LYS A 263 11.86 -4.85 -0.28
C LYS A 263 11.98 -6.07 -1.19
N TYR A 264 12.49 -7.19 -0.65
CA TYR A 264 12.58 -8.43 -1.39
C TYR A 264 11.19 -8.98 -1.76
N ALA A 265 10.25 -8.99 -0.81
CA ALA A 265 8.87 -9.43 -1.05
C ALA A 265 8.17 -8.55 -2.10
N ILE A 266 8.26 -7.23 -1.98
CA ILE A 266 7.72 -6.29 -2.99
C ILE A 266 8.34 -6.52 -4.36
N LYS A 267 9.68 -6.65 -4.43
CA LYS A 267 10.36 -6.92 -5.71
C LYS A 267 9.91 -8.22 -6.35
N THR A 268 9.64 -9.24 -5.55
CA THR A 268 9.27 -10.57 -6.05
C THR A 268 7.79 -10.65 -6.44
N LEU A 269 6.91 -10.08 -5.62
CA LEU A 269 5.47 -10.28 -5.73
C LEU A 269 4.75 -9.11 -6.43
N VAL A 270 5.19 -7.88 -6.21
CA VAL A 270 4.50 -6.67 -6.67
C VAL A 270 5.14 -6.07 -7.92
N SER A 271 6.48 -5.93 -7.96
CA SER A 271 7.18 -5.27 -9.08
C SER A 271 6.91 -5.89 -10.45
N PRO A 272 6.67 -7.22 -10.60
CA PRO A 272 6.27 -7.78 -11.89
C PRO A 272 4.99 -7.17 -12.49
N HIS A 273 4.15 -6.55 -11.66
CA HIS A 273 2.90 -5.91 -12.06
C HIS A 273 3.01 -4.39 -12.25
N VAL A 274 4.20 -3.82 -12.10
CA VAL A 274 4.44 -2.37 -12.18
C VAL A 274 5.19 -2.02 -13.47
N ASP A 275 4.78 -0.95 -14.11
CA ASP A 275 5.57 -0.26 -15.14
C ASP A 275 6.58 0.64 -14.43
N GLU A 276 7.82 0.17 -14.27
CA GLU A 276 8.87 0.87 -13.52
C GLU A 276 9.16 2.26 -14.09
N LYS A 277 9.20 2.40 -15.43
CA LYS A 277 9.48 3.68 -16.09
C LYS A 277 8.36 4.70 -15.85
N LEU A 278 7.12 4.24 -15.91
CA LEU A 278 5.97 5.09 -15.59
C LEU A 278 5.94 5.44 -14.10
N ALA A 279 6.26 4.49 -13.22
CA ALA A 279 6.38 4.73 -11.78
C ALA A 279 7.43 5.79 -11.47
N GLU A 280 8.63 5.71 -12.03
CA GLU A 280 9.67 6.73 -11.88
C GLU A 280 9.18 8.11 -12.35
N THR A 281 8.49 8.17 -13.48
CA THR A 281 7.92 9.42 -14.00
C THR A 281 6.91 10.03 -13.04
N VAL A 282 5.98 9.22 -12.53
CA VAL A 282 4.94 9.66 -11.59
C VAL A 282 5.54 10.11 -10.26
N MET A 283 6.48 9.33 -9.72
CA MET A 283 7.15 9.67 -8.45
C MET A 283 8.04 10.92 -8.57
N ALA A 284 8.48 11.28 -9.78
CA ALA A 284 9.22 12.52 -10.03
C ALA A 284 8.33 13.78 -10.05
N ILE A 285 7.01 13.65 -10.23
CA ILE A 285 6.09 14.78 -10.23
C ILE A 285 6.12 15.46 -8.86
N SER A 286 6.20 16.80 -8.87
CA SER A 286 6.19 17.58 -7.63
C SER A 286 4.78 17.69 -7.06
N TRP A 287 4.35 16.70 -6.28
CA TRP A 287 3.10 16.72 -5.51
C TRP A 287 3.17 17.66 -4.30
N PHE A 288 4.37 17.81 -3.77
CA PHE A 288 4.69 18.76 -2.74
C PHE A 288 5.34 19.96 -3.39
N THR A 289 4.58 21.01 -3.58
CA THR A 289 5.19 22.32 -3.75
C THR A 289 6.04 22.62 -2.51
N PRO A 290 7.21 23.28 -2.67
CA PRO A 290 8.01 23.73 -1.54
C PRO A 290 7.16 24.46 -0.49
N PRO A 291 7.57 24.51 0.79
CA PRO A 291 6.84 25.21 1.85
C PRO A 291 6.42 26.64 1.48
N ASP A 292 7.20 27.29 0.61
CA ASP A 292 6.99 28.67 0.16
C ASP A 292 5.98 28.84 -0.97
N ALA A 293 5.62 27.77 -1.68
CA ALA A 293 4.54 27.80 -2.63
C ALA A 293 3.23 27.68 -1.87
N ARG A 294 2.50 28.81 -1.77
CA ARG A 294 1.17 28.86 -1.14
C ARG A 294 0.30 27.74 -1.69
N ALA A 295 0.00 26.77 -0.84
CA ALA A 295 -1.14 25.91 -1.09
C ALA A 295 -2.36 26.84 -1.28
N PRO A 296 -3.32 26.47 -2.13
CA PRO A 296 -4.61 27.15 -2.07
C PRO A 296 -5.06 27.11 -0.61
N ASP A 297 -5.32 28.29 -0.01
CA ASP A 297 -5.65 28.46 1.42
C ASP A 297 -6.93 27.71 1.86
N ASN A 298 -7.60 27.04 0.92
CA ASN A 298 -8.83 26.30 1.12
C ASN A 298 -8.68 24.83 1.57
N TRP A 299 -7.43 24.33 1.75
CA TRP A 299 -7.15 22.97 2.22
C TRP A 299 -6.89 22.86 3.72
N LEU A 300 -6.55 23.98 4.35
CA LEU A 300 -6.27 24.05 5.77
C LEU A 300 -7.45 24.72 6.47
N PRO A 301 -7.75 24.30 7.73
CA PRO A 301 -8.81 24.89 8.53
C PRO A 301 -8.57 26.36 8.80
#